data_479cd869b696fcddd1aa6524a5886894
#
_entry.id   479cd869b696fcddd1aa6524a5886894
#
_cell.length_a   1.000
_cell.length_b   1.000
_cell.length_c   1.000
_cell.angle_alpha   90.00
_cell.angle_beta   90.00
_cell.angle_gamma   90.00
#
_symmetry.space_group_name_H-M   'P 1'
#
loop_
_entity.id
_entity.type
_entity.pdbx_description
1 polymer ?
#
loop_
_entity_poly.entity_id
_entity_poly.type
_entity_poly.pdbx_seq_one_letter_code
_entity_poly.pdbx_strand_id
1 'polypeptide(L)'
;LADAVELVCGDVHALPFADDSFDVVHAHQVLQHVADPVAALREMARVTRPGGIVAARDSVYSAKAWFPQPPALERWREVYMATARANGGEPDAGSRLLSWARAAGLRQVEASASTWCYATPELRSWWGGTWAERCLTSFGPRAVELGLTSAAELEEMAAAWREWAAAPDGWYVVVHGEILARP
;
A
#
# COMPACT_ATOMS: atom_id res chain seq x y z
N LEU A 1 -2.36 -8.63 24.71
CA LEU A 1 -2.97 -8.26 23.40
C LEU A 1 -3.11 -9.47 22.47
N ALA A 2 -2.19 -10.45 22.51
CA ALA A 2 -2.25 -11.64 21.65
C ALA A 2 -3.52 -12.49 21.88
N ASP A 3 -4.05 -12.54 23.11
CA ASP A 3 -5.24 -13.31 23.47
C ASP A 3 -6.57 -12.64 23.06
N ALA A 4 -6.53 -11.45 22.46
CA ALA A 4 -7.71 -10.68 22.05
C ALA A 4 -7.89 -10.60 20.52
N VAL A 5 -7.01 -11.23 19.74
CA VAL A 5 -7.04 -11.19 18.26
C VAL A 5 -7.11 -12.61 17.72
N GLU A 6 -8.13 -12.89 16.95
CA GLU A 6 -8.25 -14.12 16.16
C GLU A 6 -7.63 -13.89 14.78
N LEU A 7 -6.75 -14.80 14.35
CA LEU A 7 -6.14 -14.77 13.02
C LEU A 7 -6.82 -15.80 12.12
N VAL A 8 -7.41 -15.32 11.02
CA VAL A 8 -8.08 -16.15 10.02
C VAL A 8 -7.44 -15.95 8.67
N CYS A 9 -7.11 -17.04 7.97
CA CYS A 9 -6.67 -16.98 6.58
C CYS A 9 -7.90 -16.97 5.66
N GLY A 10 -7.97 -16.05 4.71
CA GLY A 10 -9.10 -15.94 3.77
C GLY A 10 -8.76 -15.08 2.55
N ASP A 11 -9.61 -15.19 1.52
CA ASP A 11 -9.58 -14.30 0.36
C ASP A 11 -10.44 -13.07 0.67
N VAL A 12 -9.92 -11.87 0.43
CA VAL A 12 -10.66 -10.62 0.63
C VAL A 12 -11.88 -10.50 -0.29
N HIS A 13 -11.93 -11.25 -1.39
CA HIS A 13 -13.08 -11.31 -2.30
C HIS A 13 -14.15 -12.33 -1.87
N ALA A 14 -13.85 -13.18 -0.87
CA ALA A 14 -14.74 -14.23 -0.34
C ALA A 14 -14.39 -14.50 1.13
N LEU A 15 -14.70 -13.55 2.01
CA LEU A 15 -14.38 -13.65 3.44
C LEU A 15 -15.18 -14.78 4.11
N PRO A 16 -14.55 -15.61 4.95
CA PRO A 16 -15.21 -16.76 5.58
C PRO A 16 -16.11 -16.37 6.77
N PHE A 17 -16.88 -15.29 6.63
CA PHE A 17 -17.77 -14.74 7.65
C PHE A 17 -19.17 -14.58 7.09
N ALA A 18 -20.18 -14.71 7.95
CA ALA A 18 -21.57 -14.46 7.59
C ALA A 18 -21.79 -12.96 7.29
N ASP A 19 -22.90 -12.64 6.60
CA ASP A 19 -23.35 -11.28 6.42
C ASP A 19 -23.54 -10.60 7.79
N ASP A 20 -23.34 -9.28 7.84
CA ASP A 20 -23.62 -8.45 9.03
C ASP A 20 -22.85 -8.86 10.31
N SER A 21 -21.65 -9.45 10.16
CA SER A 21 -20.86 -10.00 11.28
C SER A 21 -20.10 -8.97 12.09
N PHE A 22 -19.76 -7.83 11.50
CA PHE A 22 -18.81 -6.87 12.10
C PHE A 22 -19.37 -5.46 12.20
N ASP A 23 -18.98 -4.74 13.26
CA ASP A 23 -19.27 -3.31 13.43
C ASP A 23 -18.40 -2.44 12.53
N VAL A 24 -17.14 -2.85 12.35
CA VAL A 24 -16.14 -2.16 11.55
C VAL A 24 -15.33 -3.18 10.76
N VAL A 25 -15.19 -2.96 9.46
CA VAL A 25 -14.30 -3.73 8.58
C VAL A 25 -13.28 -2.78 7.98
N HIS A 26 -12.00 -3.07 8.21
CA HIS A 26 -10.91 -2.18 7.83
C HIS A 26 -9.86 -2.89 6.98
N ALA A 27 -9.52 -2.29 5.84
CA ALA A 27 -8.41 -2.70 4.99
C ALA A 27 -7.29 -1.65 5.04
N HIS A 28 -6.08 -2.07 5.44
CA HIS A 28 -4.91 -1.20 5.49
C HIS A 28 -3.83 -1.72 4.54
N GLN A 29 -3.59 -0.97 3.46
CA GLN A 29 -2.65 -1.31 2.38
C GLN A 29 -2.92 -2.72 1.78
N VAL A 30 -4.19 -3.02 1.53
CA VAL A 30 -4.66 -4.27 0.95
C VAL A 30 -5.14 -4.06 -0.48
N LEU A 31 -5.97 -3.04 -0.71
CA LEU A 31 -6.65 -2.85 -2.00
C LEU A 31 -5.68 -2.52 -3.14
N GLN A 32 -4.51 -1.99 -2.81
CA GLN A 32 -3.42 -1.77 -3.77
C GLN A 32 -2.82 -3.07 -4.35
N HIS A 33 -3.08 -4.22 -3.72
CA HIS A 33 -2.49 -5.52 -4.10
C HIS A 33 -3.47 -6.49 -4.74
N VAL A 34 -4.76 -6.15 -4.79
CA VAL A 34 -5.80 -7.04 -5.31
C VAL A 34 -6.22 -6.66 -6.73
N ALA A 35 -6.60 -7.66 -7.52
CA ALA A 35 -6.97 -7.45 -8.92
C ALA A 35 -8.34 -6.79 -9.08
N ASP A 36 -9.28 -7.01 -8.15
CA ASP A 36 -10.62 -6.41 -8.13
C ASP A 36 -10.91 -5.74 -6.78
N PRO A 37 -10.44 -4.51 -6.56
CA PRO A 37 -10.69 -3.79 -5.32
C PRO A 37 -12.16 -3.43 -5.10
N VAL A 38 -12.95 -3.34 -6.17
CA VAL A 38 -14.40 -3.08 -6.07
C VAL A 38 -15.13 -4.30 -5.53
N ALA A 39 -14.77 -5.52 -5.98
CA ALA A 39 -15.31 -6.76 -5.43
C ALA A 39 -14.89 -6.93 -3.95
N ALA A 40 -13.63 -6.64 -3.62
CA ALA A 40 -13.16 -6.66 -2.23
C ALA A 40 -13.97 -5.69 -1.33
N LEU A 41 -14.24 -4.47 -1.78
CA LEU A 41 -15.06 -3.51 -1.04
C LEU A 41 -16.53 -3.96 -0.90
N ARG A 42 -17.10 -4.64 -1.91
CA ARG A 42 -18.44 -5.25 -1.78
C ARG A 42 -18.47 -6.35 -0.73
N GLU A 43 -17.43 -7.16 -0.68
CA GLU A 43 -17.30 -8.23 0.30
C GLU A 43 -17.10 -7.68 1.72
N MET A 44 -16.29 -6.63 1.87
CA MET A 44 -16.19 -5.89 3.13
C MET A 44 -17.55 -5.32 3.55
N ALA A 45 -18.33 -4.78 2.60
CA ALA A 45 -19.68 -4.27 2.88
C ALA A 45 -20.64 -5.41 3.32
N ARG A 46 -20.60 -6.58 2.67
CA ARG A 46 -21.43 -7.74 2.99
C ARG A 46 -21.27 -8.19 4.44
N VAL A 47 -20.02 -8.26 4.91
CA VAL A 47 -19.75 -8.70 6.30
C VAL A 47 -19.90 -7.60 7.33
N THR A 48 -20.09 -6.34 6.91
CA THR A 48 -20.34 -5.20 7.79
C THR A 48 -21.83 -5.06 8.04
N ARG A 49 -22.25 -5.03 9.30
CA ARG A 49 -23.67 -4.88 9.68
C ARG A 49 -24.26 -3.53 9.24
N PRO A 50 -25.58 -3.42 9.06
CA PRO A 50 -26.27 -2.15 8.85
C PRO A 50 -25.91 -1.12 9.93
N GLY A 51 -25.48 0.08 9.49
CA GLY A 51 -25.00 1.13 10.38
C GLY A 51 -23.53 0.99 10.82
N GLY A 52 -22.86 -0.10 10.44
CA GLY A 52 -21.44 -0.31 10.65
C GLY A 52 -20.56 0.58 9.74
N ILE A 53 -19.26 0.37 9.76
CA ILE A 53 -18.28 1.17 9.01
C ILE A 53 -17.40 0.26 8.17
N VAL A 54 -17.28 0.56 6.88
CA VAL A 54 -16.22 0.07 6.00
C VAL A 54 -15.15 1.14 5.91
N ALA A 55 -13.92 0.80 6.25
CA ALA A 55 -12.78 1.70 6.20
C ALA A 55 -11.68 1.13 5.31
N ALA A 56 -11.02 1.96 4.53
CA ALA A 56 -9.83 1.57 3.78
C ALA A 56 -8.79 2.69 3.77
N ARG A 57 -7.53 2.30 3.75
CA ARG A 57 -6.38 3.17 3.67
C ARG A 57 -5.31 2.54 2.82
N ASP A 58 -4.93 3.20 1.72
CA ASP A 58 -3.91 2.70 0.79
C ASP A 58 -2.96 3.81 0.35
N SER A 59 -1.76 3.42 -0.08
CA SER A 59 -0.71 4.35 -0.52
C SER A 59 -1.05 5.02 -1.85
N VAL A 60 -0.47 6.21 -2.05
CA VAL A 60 -0.35 6.90 -3.35
C VAL A 60 1.13 7.01 -3.67
N TYR A 61 1.67 6.06 -4.44
CA TYR A 61 3.11 6.00 -4.73
C TYR A 61 3.60 7.19 -5.55
N SER A 62 2.80 7.68 -6.50
CA SER A 62 3.12 8.86 -7.30
C SER A 62 3.23 10.15 -6.47
N ALA A 63 2.59 10.21 -5.30
CA ALA A 63 2.61 11.36 -4.39
C ALA A 63 3.67 11.25 -3.28
N LYS A 64 4.48 10.18 -3.25
CA LYS A 64 5.60 10.07 -2.30
C LYS A 64 6.67 11.09 -2.64
N ALA A 65 7.24 11.70 -1.61
CA ALA A 65 8.31 12.68 -1.75
C ALA A 65 9.44 12.37 -0.76
N TRP A 66 10.65 12.72 -1.13
CA TRP A 66 11.84 12.50 -0.30
C TRP A 66 12.93 13.54 -0.58
N PHE A 67 13.83 13.65 0.38
CA PHE A 67 15.07 14.40 0.29
C PHE A 67 16.18 13.64 1.04
N PRO A 68 17.43 13.58 0.54
CA PRO A 68 17.87 13.99 -0.81
C PRO A 68 17.16 13.16 -1.92
N GLN A 69 17.23 13.64 -3.16
CA GLN A 69 16.58 13.05 -4.33
C GLN A 69 17.60 12.44 -5.31
N PRO A 70 18.28 11.35 -4.97
CA PRO A 70 19.15 10.69 -5.93
C PRO A 70 18.32 10.10 -7.08
N PRO A 71 18.79 10.18 -8.34
CA PRO A 71 18.05 9.67 -9.50
C PRO A 71 17.65 8.19 -9.38
N ALA A 72 18.46 7.39 -8.70
CA ALA A 72 18.17 5.96 -8.50
C ALA A 72 16.91 5.71 -7.66
N LEU A 73 16.49 6.60 -6.76
CA LEU A 73 15.22 6.47 -6.02
C LEU A 73 14.00 6.84 -6.89
N GLU A 74 14.14 7.78 -7.85
CA GLU A 74 13.09 7.99 -8.85
C GLU A 74 12.93 6.74 -9.73
N ARG A 75 14.06 6.19 -10.19
CA ARG A 75 14.06 4.95 -10.98
C ARG A 75 13.47 3.78 -10.20
N TRP A 76 13.79 3.64 -8.91
CA TRP A 76 13.13 2.67 -8.02
C TRP A 76 11.62 2.83 -8.03
N ARG A 77 11.10 4.05 -7.89
CA ARG A 77 9.64 4.30 -7.87
C ARG A 77 8.99 3.86 -9.18
N GLU A 78 9.57 4.22 -10.32
CA GLU A 78 9.08 3.83 -11.64
C GLU A 78 9.01 2.32 -11.79
N VAL A 79 10.11 1.62 -11.49
CA VAL A 79 10.23 0.15 -11.61
C VAL A 79 9.26 -0.54 -10.67
N TYR A 80 9.16 -0.09 -9.40
CA TYR A 80 8.22 -0.66 -8.45
C TYR A 80 6.78 -0.51 -8.91
N MET A 81 6.37 0.68 -9.35
CA MET A 81 5.01 0.93 -9.82
C MET A 81 4.67 0.11 -11.06
N ALA A 82 5.59 0.01 -12.01
CA ALA A 82 5.41 -0.82 -13.21
C ALA A 82 5.27 -2.31 -12.85
N THR A 83 6.09 -2.80 -11.92
CA THR A 83 6.04 -4.19 -11.43
C THR A 83 4.72 -4.47 -10.72
N ALA A 84 4.27 -3.56 -9.84
CA ALA A 84 3.01 -3.69 -9.12
C ALA A 84 1.83 -3.79 -10.09
N ARG A 85 1.78 -2.92 -11.12
CA ARG A 85 0.73 -2.96 -12.15
C ARG A 85 0.78 -4.22 -13.01
N ALA A 86 1.97 -4.68 -13.38
CA ALA A 86 2.13 -5.94 -14.12
C ALA A 86 1.65 -7.17 -13.33
N ASN A 87 1.66 -7.08 -11.99
CA ASN A 87 1.11 -8.10 -11.09
C ASN A 87 -0.38 -7.91 -10.78
N GLY A 88 -1.07 -6.97 -11.45
CA GLY A 88 -2.51 -6.71 -11.28
C GLY A 88 -2.87 -5.77 -10.13
N GLY A 89 -1.88 -5.17 -9.44
CA GLY A 89 -2.11 -4.19 -8.38
C GLY A 89 -2.18 -2.74 -8.89
N GLU A 90 -2.62 -1.83 -8.03
CA GLU A 90 -2.63 -0.39 -8.29
C GLU A 90 -1.83 0.35 -7.20
N PRO A 91 -0.58 0.75 -7.47
CA PRO A 91 0.26 1.43 -6.47
C PRO A 91 -0.27 2.80 -6.04
N ASP A 92 -1.17 3.40 -6.80
CA ASP A 92 -1.86 4.65 -6.47
C ASP A 92 -3.29 4.43 -5.94
N ALA A 93 -3.55 3.26 -5.36
CA ALA A 93 -4.86 2.84 -4.85
C ALA A 93 -5.51 3.89 -3.93
N GLY A 94 -4.73 4.55 -3.08
CA GLY A 94 -5.24 5.60 -2.19
C GLY A 94 -6.01 6.69 -2.93
N SER A 95 -5.57 7.08 -4.14
CA SER A 95 -6.25 8.06 -4.98
C SER A 95 -7.54 7.53 -5.64
N ARG A 96 -7.73 6.20 -5.64
CA ARG A 96 -8.86 5.51 -6.27
C ARG A 96 -9.96 5.12 -5.30
N LEU A 97 -9.70 5.10 -3.98
CA LEU A 97 -10.59 4.56 -2.96
C LEU A 97 -12.01 5.14 -3.05
N LEU A 98 -12.15 6.47 -3.20
CA LEU A 98 -13.45 7.11 -3.32
C LEU A 98 -14.25 6.60 -4.54
N SER A 99 -13.58 6.45 -5.68
CA SER A 99 -14.19 5.94 -6.91
C SER A 99 -14.61 4.47 -6.76
N TRP A 100 -13.72 3.64 -6.18
CA TRP A 100 -13.99 2.22 -5.96
C TRP A 100 -15.11 1.99 -4.95
N ALA A 101 -15.14 2.78 -3.86
CA ALA A 101 -16.22 2.71 -2.86
C ALA A 101 -17.60 3.00 -3.47
N ARG A 102 -17.68 4.04 -4.32
CA ARG A 102 -18.91 4.37 -5.05
C ARG A 102 -19.31 3.25 -6.02
N ALA A 103 -18.36 2.70 -6.77
CA ALA A 103 -18.59 1.58 -7.69
C ALA A 103 -18.99 0.29 -6.95
N ALA A 104 -18.55 0.10 -5.70
CA ALA A 104 -18.97 -0.99 -4.84
C ALA A 104 -20.40 -0.81 -4.29
N GLY A 105 -20.99 0.38 -4.41
CA GLY A 105 -22.33 0.69 -3.90
C GLY A 105 -22.34 1.24 -2.46
N LEU A 106 -21.17 1.51 -1.88
CA LEU A 106 -21.07 2.11 -0.55
C LEU A 106 -21.64 3.52 -0.53
N ARG A 107 -22.28 3.87 0.58
CA ARG A 107 -22.96 5.16 0.79
C ARG A 107 -22.23 6.02 1.81
N GLN A 108 -22.54 7.30 1.86
CA GLN A 108 -21.97 8.24 2.83
C GLN A 108 -20.44 8.11 2.90
N VAL A 109 -19.80 8.09 1.72
CA VAL A 109 -18.34 7.93 1.64
C VAL A 109 -17.66 9.24 1.97
N GLU A 110 -16.95 9.27 3.08
CA GLU A 110 -16.06 10.35 3.48
C GLU A 110 -14.63 9.99 3.05
N ALA A 111 -14.01 10.86 2.25
CA ALA A 111 -12.63 10.68 1.80
C ALA A 111 -11.71 11.65 2.54
N SER A 112 -10.56 11.15 2.95
CA SER A 112 -9.50 11.93 3.59
C SER A 112 -8.12 11.48 3.10
N ALA A 113 -7.07 12.11 3.62
CA ALA A 113 -5.70 11.73 3.36
C ALA A 113 -4.87 11.91 4.63
N SER A 114 -3.86 11.06 4.79
CA SER A 114 -2.87 11.17 5.85
C SER A 114 -1.47 10.87 5.33
N THR A 115 -0.46 11.12 6.15
CA THR A 115 0.92 10.87 5.78
C THR A 115 1.67 10.11 6.87
N TRP A 116 2.61 9.27 6.47
CA TRP A 116 3.69 8.82 7.32
C TRP A 116 4.96 9.57 6.96
N CYS A 117 5.74 9.93 7.98
CA CYS A 117 7.00 10.62 7.80
C CYS A 117 8.15 9.82 8.43
N TYR A 118 9.20 9.60 7.66
CA TYR A 118 10.41 8.89 8.07
C TYR A 118 11.57 9.90 8.05
N ALA A 119 11.86 10.50 9.21
CA ALA A 119 12.86 11.55 9.35
C ALA A 119 13.84 11.32 10.50
N THR A 120 13.48 10.52 11.52
CA THR A 120 14.44 10.16 12.58
C THR A 120 15.45 9.12 12.10
N PRO A 121 16.67 9.06 12.67
CA PRO A 121 17.67 8.07 12.28
C PRO A 121 17.15 6.63 12.30
N GLU A 122 16.36 6.26 13.31
CA GLU A 122 15.79 4.92 13.48
C GLU A 122 14.78 4.61 12.38
N LEU A 123 13.87 5.55 12.10
CA LEU A 123 12.85 5.39 11.06
C LEU A 123 13.48 5.34 9.66
N ARG A 124 14.48 6.18 9.39
CA ARG A 124 15.21 6.14 8.11
C ARG A 124 15.95 4.83 7.92
N SER A 125 16.66 4.37 8.95
CA SER A 125 17.40 3.10 8.93
C SER A 125 16.46 1.93 8.64
N TRP A 126 15.33 1.88 9.34
CA TRP A 126 14.33 0.84 9.13
C TRP A 126 13.71 0.89 7.72
N TRP A 127 13.25 2.08 7.28
CA TRP A 127 12.57 2.24 5.98
C TRP A 127 13.50 2.01 4.81
N GLY A 128 14.67 2.66 4.82
CA GLY A 128 15.67 2.50 3.75
C GLY A 128 16.28 1.10 3.71
N GLY A 129 16.54 0.48 4.86
CA GLY A 129 16.99 -0.90 4.94
C GLY A 129 15.97 -1.88 4.37
N THR A 130 14.69 -1.71 4.73
CA THR A 130 13.58 -2.53 4.19
C THR A 130 13.47 -2.40 2.67
N TRP A 131 13.56 -1.18 2.12
CA TRP A 131 13.47 -1.01 0.67
C TRP A 131 14.73 -1.47 -0.07
N ALA A 132 15.92 -1.28 0.51
CA ALA A 132 17.15 -1.84 -0.05
C ALA A 132 17.08 -3.37 -0.15
N GLU A 133 16.57 -4.04 0.88
CA GLU A 133 16.36 -5.49 0.85
C GLU A 133 15.31 -5.90 -0.20
N ARG A 134 14.17 -5.20 -0.25
CA ARG A 134 13.08 -5.49 -1.20
C ARG A 134 13.50 -5.31 -2.66
N CYS A 135 14.42 -4.41 -2.96
CA CYS A 135 15.00 -4.30 -4.30
C CYS A 135 15.66 -5.62 -4.74
N LEU A 136 16.25 -6.35 -3.82
CA LEU A 136 17.03 -7.56 -4.12
C LEU A 136 16.25 -8.86 -3.92
N THR A 137 15.19 -8.88 -3.11
CA THR A 137 14.52 -10.11 -2.68
C THR A 137 13.06 -10.24 -3.10
N SER A 138 12.26 -9.19 -2.97
CA SER A 138 10.80 -9.33 -3.18
C SER A 138 10.33 -8.89 -4.56
N PHE A 139 10.31 -7.59 -4.86
CA PHE A 139 9.81 -7.13 -6.17
C PHE A 139 10.89 -7.17 -7.26
N GLY A 140 12.17 -7.06 -6.88
CA GLY A 140 13.28 -6.93 -7.82
C GLY A 140 13.41 -8.12 -8.79
N PRO A 141 13.45 -9.38 -8.33
CA PRO A 141 13.50 -10.55 -9.22
C PRO A 141 12.36 -10.54 -10.24
N ARG A 142 11.15 -10.18 -9.80
CA ARG A 142 10.00 -10.09 -10.70
C ARG A 142 10.13 -8.94 -11.70
N ALA A 143 10.69 -7.82 -11.31
CA ALA A 143 10.95 -6.69 -12.21
C ALA A 143 11.96 -7.06 -13.32
N VAL A 144 12.99 -7.86 -12.98
CA VAL A 144 13.95 -8.38 -13.96
C VAL A 144 13.29 -9.35 -14.92
N GLU A 145 12.49 -10.30 -14.43
CA GLU A 145 11.72 -11.24 -15.28
C GLU A 145 10.81 -10.50 -16.28
N LEU A 146 10.23 -9.39 -15.86
CA LEU A 146 9.39 -8.55 -16.72
C LEU A 146 10.18 -7.64 -17.67
N GLY A 147 11.52 -7.64 -17.59
CA GLY A 147 12.38 -6.78 -18.42
C GLY A 147 12.28 -5.27 -18.07
N LEU A 148 11.80 -4.93 -16.87
CA LEU A 148 11.62 -3.55 -16.42
C LEU A 148 12.92 -2.93 -15.89
N THR A 149 13.86 -3.76 -15.47
CA THR A 149 15.16 -3.38 -14.89
C THR A 149 16.16 -4.51 -15.03
N SER A 150 17.41 -4.28 -14.61
CA SER A 150 18.46 -5.28 -14.52
C SER A 150 18.90 -5.52 -13.08
N ALA A 151 19.61 -6.63 -12.82
CA ALA A 151 20.19 -6.90 -11.50
C ALA A 151 21.16 -5.79 -11.06
N ALA A 152 21.92 -5.21 -11.99
CA ALA A 152 22.83 -4.10 -11.71
C ALA A 152 22.07 -2.84 -11.27
N GLU A 153 20.98 -2.46 -11.98
CA GLU A 153 20.15 -1.32 -11.56
C GLU A 153 19.48 -1.57 -10.20
N LEU A 154 19.09 -2.80 -9.87
CA LEU A 154 18.53 -3.12 -8.55
C LEU A 154 19.56 -2.92 -7.42
N GLU A 155 20.83 -3.26 -7.64
CA GLU A 155 21.90 -2.97 -6.68
C GLU A 155 22.12 -1.47 -6.53
N GLU A 156 22.07 -0.68 -7.61
CA GLU A 156 22.14 0.79 -7.56
C GLU A 156 20.98 1.39 -6.75
N MET A 157 19.75 0.91 -6.96
CA MET A 157 18.58 1.33 -6.19
C MET A 157 18.73 0.96 -4.71
N ALA A 158 19.20 -0.25 -4.41
CA ALA A 158 19.43 -0.70 -3.03
C ALA A 158 20.52 0.12 -2.33
N ALA A 159 21.61 0.48 -3.05
CA ALA A 159 22.64 1.36 -2.53
C ALA A 159 22.08 2.76 -2.25
N ALA A 160 21.30 3.33 -3.17
CA ALA A 160 20.68 4.64 -2.99
C ALA A 160 19.73 4.69 -1.78
N TRP A 161 19.00 3.60 -1.50
CA TRP A 161 18.18 3.51 -0.29
C TRP A 161 19.01 3.50 1.00
N ARG A 162 20.17 2.80 0.99
CA ARG A 162 21.10 2.80 2.14
C ARG A 162 21.74 4.17 2.36
N GLU A 163 22.15 4.84 1.27
CA GLU A 163 22.71 6.19 1.32
C GLU A 163 21.67 7.20 1.84
N TRP A 164 20.44 7.16 1.32
CA TRP A 164 19.34 7.97 1.83
C TRP A 164 19.11 7.74 3.34
N ALA A 165 19.12 6.50 3.80
CA ALA A 165 18.92 6.15 5.21
C ALA A 165 20.02 6.74 6.10
N ALA A 166 21.27 6.83 5.60
CA ALA A 166 22.43 7.39 6.28
C ALA A 166 22.48 8.93 6.24
N ALA A 167 21.73 9.58 5.32
CA ALA A 167 21.76 11.02 5.18
C ALA A 167 21.24 11.72 6.47
N PRO A 168 21.99 12.66 7.07
CA PRO A 168 21.61 13.30 8.33
C PRO A 168 20.35 14.14 8.22
N ASP A 169 20.05 14.65 7.04
CA ASP A 169 18.88 15.44 6.66
C ASP A 169 17.86 14.65 5.83
N GLY A 170 17.98 13.32 5.81
CA GLY A 170 17.06 12.44 5.12
C GLY A 170 15.63 12.57 5.63
N TRP A 171 14.72 12.79 4.71
CA TRP A 171 13.28 12.92 4.94
C TRP A 171 12.51 12.16 3.87
N TYR A 172 11.48 11.43 4.26
CA TYR A 172 10.61 10.70 3.32
C TYR A 172 9.16 10.75 3.81
N VAL A 173 8.24 10.98 2.90
CA VAL A 173 6.80 10.95 3.19
C VAL A 173 6.07 9.94 2.31
N VAL A 174 5.21 9.14 2.95
CA VAL A 174 4.23 8.29 2.28
C VAL A 174 2.87 8.95 2.41
N VAL A 175 2.27 9.28 1.28
CA VAL A 175 0.90 9.79 1.23
C VAL A 175 -0.07 8.61 1.13
N HIS A 176 -1.14 8.67 1.92
CA HIS A 176 -2.24 7.70 1.88
C HIS A 176 -3.55 8.41 1.57
N GLY A 177 -4.36 7.80 0.70
CA GLY A 177 -5.78 8.09 0.63
C GLY A 177 -6.55 7.19 1.59
N GLU A 178 -7.65 7.70 2.09
CA GLU A 178 -8.49 7.04 3.10
C GLU A 178 -9.96 7.22 2.78
N ILE A 179 -10.75 6.24 3.16
CA ILE A 179 -12.23 6.34 3.15
C ILE A 179 -12.83 5.78 4.44
N LEU A 180 -13.91 6.40 4.88
CA LEU A 180 -14.92 5.84 5.77
C LEU A 180 -16.25 5.81 5.03
N ALA A 181 -16.93 4.68 5.05
CA ALA A 181 -18.17 4.49 4.30
C ALA A 181 -19.19 3.64 5.07
N ARG A 182 -20.43 3.69 4.63
CA ARG A 182 -21.52 2.84 5.14
C ARG A 182 -21.94 1.85 4.06
N PRO A 183 -22.28 0.59 4.45
CA PRO A 183 -22.88 -0.40 3.55
C PRO A 183 -24.21 0.08 2.96
#